data_121f2a89b1f55fdb5f3392c56d125bdb
#
_entry.id   121f2a89b1f55fdb5f3392c56d125bdb
#
_cell.length_a   1.000
_cell.length_b   1.000
_cell.length_c   1.000
_cell.angle_alpha   90.00
_cell.angle_beta   90.00
_cell.angle_gamma   90.00
#
_symmetry.space_group_name_H-M   'P 1'
#
loop_
_entity.id
_entity.type
_entity.pdbx_description
1 polymer ?
#
loop_
_entity_poly.entity_id
_entity_poly.type
_entity_poly.pdbx_seq_one_letter_code
_entity_poly.pdbx_strand_id
1 'polypeptide(L)'
;MYYIGIDLGTSAVKLLLMDETGSIANIVSREYPIAFPHPGWSEQDPADWWAAVCDGIPALLDGFDASQVKGIGAGGQMHGLVVLDKNDVVIRPCILWNDGRTQRQVDYLNGVIGKDKLSRYTANIAFAGFTAPKLLWMRENEPDNFARIEKIMLPKDYINYKLTGVHCTDYSDASGMLLLDVEHKCWSKEMLDICGVQEPQLPKLFESWQPVGTLTAEAAQTLGLPADVVVCAGAGDNAAAAVGCGAVGGGKCNISLGTSGTVFITSDTFGVDKQNALHSFAHADGGYHLMGCILSAASCNKWWSEEVLHTTDYAAEQTPITADKLGANDVYFLPYLMGERSPHNDPAARGAFVGLRMDTPRAALTQAVLEGVAFAIRDCVEIARAQGVKIKASTLCGGGAKSPLWREILANVLGIPLTLPQTEQGPGYGGAMLAAVACGAYPSVQACAEALVHAKSTTQPDAALVEKYNARYAVWHKLYPALKVSFAEMEALQ
;
A
#
# COMPACT_ATOMS: atom_id res chain seq x y z
N MET A 1 20.07 -22.23 3.78
CA MET A 1 20.29 -20.75 3.73
C MET A 1 19.04 -20.05 4.17
N TYR A 2 19.18 -18.84 4.73
CA TYR A 2 18.04 -18.03 5.18
C TYR A 2 18.11 -16.61 4.65
N TYR A 3 16.91 -15.99 4.52
CA TYR A 3 16.74 -14.59 4.16
C TYR A 3 15.80 -13.95 5.18
N ILE A 4 16.14 -12.75 5.67
CA ILE A 4 15.33 -12.01 6.62
C ILE A 4 14.52 -10.97 5.87
N GLY A 5 13.20 -10.98 6.07
CA GLY A 5 12.29 -9.93 5.66
C GLY A 5 11.92 -9.06 6.86
N ILE A 6 12.05 -7.75 6.71
CA ILE A 6 11.63 -6.75 7.69
C ILE A 6 10.36 -6.08 7.14
N ASP A 7 9.25 -6.16 7.87
CA ASP A 7 8.03 -5.40 7.60
C ASP A 7 7.92 -4.30 8.66
N LEU A 8 8.37 -3.10 8.31
CA LEU A 8 8.33 -1.92 9.18
C LEU A 8 6.95 -1.26 9.09
N GLY A 9 5.98 -1.78 9.84
CA GLY A 9 4.62 -1.25 9.88
C GLY A 9 4.48 -0.02 10.77
N THR A 10 3.26 0.51 10.87
CA THR A 10 2.98 1.71 11.67
C THR A 10 3.00 1.44 13.18
N SER A 11 2.51 0.27 13.63
CA SER A 11 2.40 -0.04 15.07
C SER A 11 3.45 -1.03 15.56
N ALA A 12 4.11 -1.74 14.64
CA ALA A 12 5.07 -2.78 14.97
C ALA A 12 5.97 -3.08 13.77
N VAL A 13 7.18 -3.56 14.03
CA VAL A 13 7.97 -4.28 13.04
C VAL A 13 7.66 -5.77 13.12
N LYS A 14 7.42 -6.37 11.96
CA LYS A 14 7.33 -7.82 11.82
C LYS A 14 8.58 -8.31 11.09
N LEU A 15 9.27 -9.24 11.70
CA LEU A 15 10.49 -9.87 11.19
C LEU A 15 10.16 -11.31 10.79
N LEU A 16 10.59 -11.71 9.61
CA LEU A 16 10.30 -12.99 9.01
C LEU A 16 11.60 -13.67 8.57
N LEU A 17 11.78 -14.93 8.95
CA LEU A 17 12.88 -15.77 8.48
C LEU A 17 12.36 -16.72 7.41
N MET A 18 12.84 -16.58 6.18
CA MET A 18 12.51 -17.41 5.04
C MET A 18 13.70 -18.33 4.70
N ASP A 19 13.44 -19.61 4.47
CA ASP A 19 14.45 -20.51 3.95
C ASP A 19 14.58 -20.44 2.41
N GLU A 20 15.53 -21.16 1.86
CA GLU A 20 15.81 -21.20 0.42
C GLU A 20 14.69 -21.81 -0.43
N THR A 21 13.73 -22.49 0.18
CA THR A 21 12.55 -23.06 -0.49
C THR A 21 11.35 -22.12 -0.47
N GLY A 22 11.48 -20.95 0.19
CA GLY A 22 10.40 -20.00 0.40
C GLY A 22 9.52 -20.32 1.59
N SER A 23 9.85 -21.36 2.37
CA SER A 23 9.11 -21.68 3.59
C SER A 23 9.47 -20.70 4.71
N ILE A 24 8.46 -20.29 5.46
CA ILE A 24 8.65 -19.40 6.61
C ILE A 24 9.08 -20.22 7.81
N ALA A 25 10.33 -20.07 8.23
CA ALA A 25 10.92 -20.78 9.36
C ALA A 25 10.51 -20.18 10.70
N ASN A 26 10.43 -18.84 10.80
CA ASN A 26 10.04 -18.13 12.02
C ASN A 26 9.48 -16.74 11.71
N ILE A 27 8.69 -16.22 12.64
CA ILE A 27 8.16 -14.84 12.62
C ILE A 27 8.22 -14.27 14.03
N VAL A 28 8.70 -13.04 14.14
CA VAL A 28 8.72 -12.27 15.40
C VAL A 28 8.13 -10.88 15.15
N SER A 29 7.36 -10.36 16.09
CA SER A 29 6.84 -8.99 16.04
C SER A 29 7.29 -8.20 17.28
N ARG A 30 7.57 -6.90 17.07
CA ARG A 30 7.89 -5.96 18.14
C ARG A 30 7.11 -4.67 17.94
N GLU A 31 6.35 -4.31 18.94
CA GLU A 31 5.55 -3.08 18.94
C GLU A 31 6.42 -1.88 19.34
N TYR A 32 6.01 -0.70 18.89
CA TYR A 32 6.59 0.58 19.28
C TYR A 32 5.51 1.66 19.37
N PRO A 33 5.74 2.73 20.16
CA PRO A 33 4.73 3.76 20.38
C PRO A 33 4.50 4.62 19.14
N ILE A 34 3.28 5.19 19.08
CA ILE A 34 2.92 6.28 18.17
C ILE A 34 2.57 7.48 19.05
N ALA A 35 3.15 8.63 18.75
CA ALA A 35 2.84 9.87 19.43
C ALA A 35 1.81 10.68 18.64
N PHE A 36 0.85 11.26 19.36
CA PHE A 36 -0.16 12.17 18.81
C PHE A 36 -0.06 13.52 19.53
N PRO A 37 0.99 14.33 19.24
CA PRO A 37 1.27 15.55 20.00
C PRO A 37 0.20 16.63 19.86
N HIS A 38 -0.58 16.60 18.77
CA HIS A 38 -1.73 17.48 18.54
C HIS A 38 -2.84 16.70 17.83
N PRO A 39 -4.10 17.17 17.85
CA PRO A 39 -5.16 16.56 17.08
C PRO A 39 -4.80 16.44 15.59
N GLY A 40 -4.91 15.26 15.02
CA GLY A 40 -4.58 14.97 13.62
C GLY A 40 -3.09 14.86 13.30
N TRP A 41 -2.19 14.98 14.29
CA TRP A 41 -0.76 14.76 14.12
C TRP A 41 -0.40 13.32 14.51
N SER A 42 0.58 12.76 13.83
CA SER A 42 1.06 11.38 14.08
C SER A 42 2.56 11.32 13.85
N GLU A 43 3.30 10.97 14.90
CA GLU A 43 4.78 10.97 14.89
C GLU A 43 5.34 9.70 15.53
N GLN A 44 6.55 9.31 15.10
CA GLN A 44 7.33 8.24 15.70
C GLN A 44 8.82 8.62 15.78
N ASP A 45 9.49 8.18 16.84
CA ASP A 45 10.95 8.26 16.91
C ASP A 45 11.57 7.12 16.08
N PRO A 46 12.41 7.42 15.06
CA PRO A 46 13.10 6.39 14.30
C PRO A 46 14.00 5.47 15.15
N ALA A 47 14.43 5.94 16.33
CA ALA A 47 15.22 5.13 17.25
C ALA A 47 14.42 3.94 17.82
N ASP A 48 13.09 4.09 18.00
CA ASP A 48 12.21 3.00 18.47
C ASP A 48 12.14 1.88 17.44
N TRP A 49 12.11 2.22 16.15
CA TRP A 49 12.11 1.23 15.07
C TRP A 49 13.41 0.43 15.07
N TRP A 50 14.55 1.12 15.19
CA TRP A 50 15.85 0.47 15.24
C TRP A 50 16.01 -0.41 16.48
N ALA A 51 15.57 0.06 17.65
CA ALA A 51 15.57 -0.72 18.89
C ALA A 51 14.72 -1.99 18.75
N ALA A 52 13.55 -1.90 18.11
CA ALA A 52 12.67 -3.04 17.85
C ALA A 52 13.31 -4.07 16.89
N VAL A 53 14.05 -3.61 15.87
CA VAL A 53 14.80 -4.49 14.96
C VAL A 53 15.95 -5.16 15.71
N CYS A 54 16.69 -4.42 16.56
CA CYS A 54 17.81 -4.96 17.36
C CYS A 54 17.37 -6.02 18.37
N ASP A 55 16.20 -5.85 18.99
CA ASP A 55 15.63 -6.84 19.91
C ASP A 55 15.00 -8.03 19.14
N GLY A 56 14.39 -7.75 18.01
CA GLY A 56 13.61 -8.75 17.28
C GLY A 56 14.46 -9.73 16.47
N ILE A 57 15.56 -9.29 15.81
CA ILE A 57 16.38 -10.18 14.97
C ILE A 57 17.06 -11.30 15.77
N PRO A 58 17.69 -11.06 16.93
CA PRO A 58 18.19 -12.16 17.75
C PRO A 58 17.11 -13.15 18.19
N ALA A 59 15.90 -12.63 18.55
CA ALA A 59 14.76 -13.48 18.89
C ALA A 59 14.23 -14.28 17.67
N LEU A 60 14.27 -13.71 16.44
CA LEU A 60 13.92 -14.38 15.20
C LEU A 60 14.85 -15.57 14.93
N LEU A 61 16.11 -15.45 15.32
CA LEU A 61 17.17 -16.43 15.06
C LEU A 61 17.33 -17.46 16.20
N ASP A 62 16.53 -17.35 17.26
CA ASP A 62 16.58 -18.34 18.36
C ASP A 62 16.27 -19.75 17.83
N GLY A 63 17.21 -20.67 18.05
CA GLY A 63 17.15 -22.05 17.51
C GLY A 63 17.58 -22.20 16.04
N PHE A 64 18.04 -21.13 15.37
CA PHE A 64 18.54 -21.17 14.00
C PHE A 64 20.02 -20.78 13.91
N ASP A 65 20.71 -21.33 12.94
CA ASP A 65 22.11 -20.99 12.67
C ASP A 65 22.23 -19.64 11.93
N ALA A 66 22.59 -18.59 12.66
CA ALA A 66 22.75 -17.23 12.14
C ALA A 66 23.78 -17.16 10.98
N SER A 67 24.77 -18.09 10.90
CA SER A 67 25.74 -18.14 9.80
C SER A 67 25.12 -18.49 8.45
N GLN A 68 23.92 -19.06 8.47
CA GLN A 68 23.13 -19.41 7.28
C GLN A 68 22.31 -18.24 6.72
N VAL A 69 22.23 -17.10 7.42
CA VAL A 69 21.57 -15.88 6.91
C VAL A 69 22.46 -15.26 5.83
N LYS A 70 21.90 -15.04 4.65
CA LYS A 70 22.61 -14.51 3.48
C LYS A 70 22.17 -13.10 3.10
N GLY A 71 20.92 -12.75 3.37
CA GLY A 71 20.42 -11.44 2.99
C GLY A 71 19.30 -10.91 3.86
N ILE A 72 19.15 -9.59 3.85
CA ILE A 72 18.08 -8.83 4.53
C ILE A 72 17.42 -7.92 3.50
N GLY A 73 16.08 -7.90 3.50
CA GLY A 73 15.29 -6.96 2.71
C GLY A 73 14.16 -6.36 3.53
N ALA A 74 14.01 -5.04 3.46
CA ALA A 74 12.99 -4.32 4.20
C ALA A 74 11.82 -3.90 3.29
N GLY A 75 10.59 -4.17 3.74
CA GLY A 75 9.39 -3.44 3.35
C GLY A 75 9.03 -2.46 4.45
N GLY A 76 8.54 -1.27 4.13
CA GLY A 76 8.25 -0.31 5.19
C GLY A 76 7.12 0.65 4.87
N GLN A 77 6.46 1.15 5.95
CA GLN A 77 5.46 2.21 5.84
C GLN A 77 6.00 3.38 5.03
N MET A 78 5.25 3.77 4.01
CA MET A 78 5.66 4.77 3.03
C MET A 78 5.51 6.20 3.56
N HIS A 79 6.09 7.16 2.84
CA HIS A 79 5.83 8.60 2.94
C HIS A 79 6.33 9.31 4.22
N GLY A 80 6.75 8.58 5.26
CA GLY A 80 7.26 9.19 6.50
C GLY A 80 8.47 10.06 6.24
N LEU A 81 8.55 11.24 6.89
CA LEU A 81 9.70 12.14 6.75
C LEU A 81 10.68 11.93 7.91
N VAL A 82 11.79 11.26 7.64
CA VAL A 82 12.96 11.15 8.53
C VAL A 82 14.04 12.11 8.03
N VAL A 83 14.56 12.95 8.92
CA VAL A 83 15.59 13.93 8.59
C VAL A 83 16.75 13.85 9.58
N LEU A 84 17.97 13.80 9.05
CA LEU A 84 19.21 13.77 9.82
C LEU A 84 20.04 15.02 9.58
N ASP A 85 20.79 15.44 10.61
CA ASP A 85 21.77 16.50 10.52
C ASP A 85 23.14 15.98 10.02
N LYS A 86 24.11 16.87 9.92
CA LYS A 86 25.48 16.56 9.46
C LYS A 86 26.24 15.55 10.32
N ASN A 87 25.77 15.26 11.52
CA ASN A 87 26.34 14.27 12.43
C ASN A 87 25.51 12.97 12.47
N ASP A 88 24.58 12.80 11.51
CA ASP A 88 23.65 11.67 11.41
C ASP A 88 22.70 11.54 12.60
N VAL A 89 22.44 12.66 13.30
CA VAL A 89 21.48 12.71 14.40
C VAL A 89 20.10 13.05 13.83
N VAL A 90 19.07 12.29 14.24
CA VAL A 90 17.67 12.56 13.91
C VAL A 90 17.29 13.93 14.44
N ILE A 91 16.85 14.84 13.56
CA ILE A 91 16.55 16.24 13.90
C ILE A 91 15.25 16.34 14.70
N ARG A 92 14.27 15.50 14.35
CA ARG A 92 12.96 15.46 14.99
C ARG A 92 12.29 14.08 14.77
N PRO A 93 11.23 13.74 15.55
CA PRO A 93 10.43 12.54 15.25
C PRO A 93 9.88 12.56 13.82
N CYS A 94 9.78 11.39 13.20
CA CYS A 94 9.24 11.21 11.86
C CYS A 94 7.78 11.62 11.81
N ILE A 95 7.41 12.50 10.86
CA ILE A 95 6.01 12.81 10.54
C ILE A 95 5.47 11.66 9.67
N LEU A 96 4.47 10.91 10.18
CA LEU A 96 3.98 9.69 9.55
C LEU A 96 3.04 9.96 8.36
N TRP A 97 2.73 8.89 7.62
CA TRP A 97 1.86 8.91 6.44
C TRP A 97 0.39 9.29 6.75
N ASN A 98 -0.08 9.01 7.96
CA ASN A 98 -1.44 9.31 8.45
C ASN A 98 -1.53 10.65 9.20
N ASP A 99 -0.48 11.49 9.12
CA ASP A 99 -0.46 12.82 9.70
C ASP A 99 -1.19 13.83 8.81
N GLY A 100 -2.09 14.62 9.39
CA GLY A 100 -2.94 15.59 8.67
C GLY A 100 -2.47 17.04 8.71
N ARG A 101 -1.33 17.35 9.38
CA ARG A 101 -0.88 18.73 9.60
C ARG A 101 -0.58 19.54 8.34
N THR A 102 -0.36 18.87 7.21
CA THR A 102 0.15 19.48 5.97
C THR A 102 -0.93 19.92 4.99
N GLN A 103 -2.19 20.01 5.41
CA GLN A 103 -3.31 20.33 4.49
C GLN A 103 -3.08 21.65 3.74
N ARG A 104 -2.57 22.69 4.42
CA ARG A 104 -2.25 23.97 3.78
C ARG A 104 -1.22 23.84 2.66
N GLN A 105 -0.20 23.00 2.85
CA GLN A 105 0.84 22.74 1.85
C GLN A 105 0.30 21.90 0.68
N VAL A 106 -0.64 21.00 0.95
CA VAL A 106 -1.38 20.28 -0.11
C VAL A 106 -2.20 21.23 -0.96
N ASP A 107 -2.92 22.16 -0.32
CA ASP A 107 -3.71 23.17 -1.03
C ASP A 107 -2.83 24.10 -1.88
N TYR A 108 -1.65 24.49 -1.37
CA TYR A 108 -0.65 25.23 -2.14
C TYR A 108 -0.16 24.42 -3.35
N LEU A 109 0.24 23.18 -3.15
CA LEU A 109 0.76 22.32 -4.22
C LEU A 109 -0.31 22.05 -5.30
N ASN A 110 -1.50 21.64 -4.90
CA ASN A 110 -2.57 21.30 -5.84
C ASN A 110 -3.23 22.52 -6.48
N GLY A 111 -3.34 23.64 -5.74
CA GLY A 111 -4.04 24.85 -6.19
C GLY A 111 -3.12 25.87 -6.86
N VAL A 112 -1.99 26.21 -6.23
CA VAL A 112 -1.09 27.27 -6.73
C VAL A 112 -0.09 26.73 -7.74
N ILE A 113 0.63 25.64 -7.41
CA ILE A 113 1.52 24.95 -8.38
C ILE A 113 0.67 24.31 -9.46
N GLY A 114 -0.40 23.62 -9.08
CA GLY A 114 -1.41 23.02 -9.95
C GLY A 114 -1.19 21.51 -10.18
N LYS A 115 -2.29 20.76 -10.10
CA LYS A 115 -2.31 19.29 -10.24
C LYS A 115 -1.66 18.81 -11.54
N ASP A 116 -1.90 19.49 -12.65
CA ASP A 116 -1.32 19.11 -13.98
C ASP A 116 0.21 19.22 -14.01
N LYS A 117 0.79 20.21 -13.30
CA LYS A 117 2.24 20.33 -13.19
C LYS A 117 2.81 19.27 -12.29
N LEU A 118 2.20 19.04 -11.11
CA LEU A 118 2.62 17.99 -10.19
C LEU A 118 2.58 16.63 -10.86
N SER A 119 1.50 16.33 -11.58
CA SER A 119 1.35 15.09 -12.34
C SER A 119 2.45 14.91 -13.40
N ARG A 120 2.84 15.97 -14.09
CA ARG A 120 3.98 15.93 -15.04
C ARG A 120 5.33 15.76 -14.36
N TYR A 121 5.50 16.30 -13.16
CA TYR A 121 6.77 16.25 -12.43
C TYR A 121 6.98 14.93 -11.68
N THR A 122 5.88 14.26 -11.28
CA THR A 122 5.95 13.10 -10.36
C THR A 122 4.92 12.00 -10.65
N ALA A 123 4.12 12.13 -11.72
CA ALA A 123 2.99 11.25 -12.03
C ALA A 123 1.86 11.25 -10.98
N ASN A 124 1.91 12.13 -9.99
CA ASN A 124 0.96 12.17 -8.87
C ASN A 124 0.56 13.60 -8.53
N ILE A 125 -0.50 13.74 -7.74
CA ILE A 125 -0.91 14.99 -7.08
C ILE A 125 -0.55 14.94 -5.59
N ALA A 126 -0.62 16.07 -4.90
CA ALA A 126 -0.26 16.14 -3.49
C ALA A 126 -1.36 15.57 -2.58
N PHE A 127 -0.94 14.82 -1.56
CA PHE A 127 -1.75 14.34 -0.44
C PHE A 127 -1.03 14.62 0.87
N ALA A 128 -1.77 14.85 1.97
CA ALA A 128 -1.20 15.17 3.27
C ALA A 128 -0.20 14.11 3.77
N GLY A 129 -0.45 12.84 3.44
CA GLY A 129 0.44 11.74 3.80
C GLY A 129 1.79 11.75 3.08
N PHE A 130 1.96 12.41 1.94
CA PHE A 130 3.20 12.38 1.16
C PHE A 130 4.33 13.20 1.78
N THR A 131 5.58 12.92 1.38
CA THR A 131 6.79 13.51 1.99
C THR A 131 6.98 14.99 1.64
N ALA A 132 6.77 15.38 0.37
CA ALA A 132 6.98 16.76 -0.08
C ALA A 132 6.15 17.81 0.70
N PRO A 133 4.85 17.61 0.98
CA PRO A 133 4.09 18.51 1.85
C PRO A 133 4.68 18.67 3.25
N LYS A 134 5.30 17.62 3.82
CA LYS A 134 5.94 17.64 5.14
C LYS A 134 7.22 18.46 5.14
N LEU A 135 8.02 18.38 4.06
CA LEU A 135 9.18 19.26 3.87
C LEU A 135 8.77 20.73 3.80
N LEU A 136 7.71 21.05 3.04
CA LEU A 136 7.17 22.42 2.97
C LEU A 136 6.67 22.89 4.34
N TRP A 137 5.94 22.02 5.07
CA TRP A 137 5.47 22.32 6.41
C TRP A 137 6.64 22.61 7.36
N MET A 138 7.69 21.78 7.32
CA MET A 138 8.87 21.92 8.17
C MET A 138 9.62 23.21 7.84
N ARG A 139 9.75 23.58 6.56
CA ARG A 139 10.35 24.85 6.13
C ARG A 139 9.61 26.07 6.67
N GLU A 140 8.26 26.00 6.73
CA GLU A 140 7.44 27.12 7.20
C GLU A 140 7.33 27.20 8.72
N ASN A 141 7.27 26.05 9.42
CA ASN A 141 6.95 26.00 10.84
C ASN A 141 8.16 25.66 11.74
N GLU A 142 9.20 25.05 11.18
CA GLU A 142 10.44 24.67 11.88
C GLU A 142 11.68 25.07 11.06
N PRO A 143 11.85 26.38 10.71
CA PRO A 143 12.91 26.80 9.77
C PRO A 143 14.33 26.49 10.28
N ASP A 144 14.57 26.54 11.58
CA ASP A 144 15.88 26.19 12.18
C ASP A 144 16.18 24.69 12.05
N ASN A 145 15.18 23.84 12.20
CA ASN A 145 15.32 22.41 11.97
C ASN A 145 15.50 22.11 10.47
N PHE A 146 14.72 22.78 9.63
CA PHE A 146 14.82 22.64 8.16
C PHE A 146 16.24 23.00 7.65
N ALA A 147 16.82 24.08 8.17
CA ALA A 147 18.16 24.53 7.78
C ALA A 147 19.29 23.53 8.19
N ARG A 148 19.02 22.61 9.11
CA ARG A 148 19.97 21.59 9.58
C ARG A 148 19.92 20.30 8.78
N ILE A 149 18.95 20.13 7.87
CA ILE A 149 18.76 18.89 7.11
C ILE A 149 19.97 18.63 6.23
N GLU A 150 20.67 17.52 6.48
CA GLU A 150 21.75 16.99 5.65
C GLU A 150 21.27 15.77 4.86
N LYS A 151 20.40 14.92 5.47
CA LYS A 151 19.84 13.73 4.84
C LYS A 151 18.32 13.66 5.04
N ILE A 152 17.63 13.34 3.96
CA ILE A 152 16.20 13.06 3.91
C ILE A 152 16.03 11.55 3.66
N MET A 153 15.18 10.88 4.42
CA MET A 153 14.96 9.44 4.32
C MET A 153 13.48 9.11 4.50
N LEU A 154 13.08 7.96 4.01
CA LEU A 154 11.85 7.27 4.38
C LEU A 154 12.09 6.34 5.59
N PRO A 155 11.05 5.84 6.27
CA PRO A 155 11.22 4.97 7.44
C PRO A 155 12.08 3.73 7.17
N LYS A 156 11.83 3.02 6.06
CA LYS A 156 12.62 1.87 5.62
C LYS A 156 14.08 2.24 5.34
N ASP A 157 14.31 3.39 4.73
CA ASP A 157 15.67 3.87 4.39
C ASP A 157 16.49 4.10 5.64
N TYR A 158 15.87 4.60 6.72
CA TYR A 158 16.54 4.74 8.01
C TYR A 158 17.01 3.38 8.56
N ILE A 159 16.21 2.33 8.44
CA ILE A 159 16.61 0.98 8.83
C ILE A 159 17.80 0.49 7.96
N ASN A 160 17.72 0.67 6.64
CA ASN A 160 18.81 0.31 5.74
C ASN A 160 20.10 1.10 6.07
N TYR A 161 19.95 2.39 6.40
CA TYR A 161 21.06 3.22 6.82
C TYR A 161 21.70 2.72 8.13
N LYS A 162 20.89 2.33 9.12
CA LYS A 162 21.39 1.72 10.37
C LYS A 162 22.07 0.37 10.13
N LEU A 163 21.61 -0.42 9.17
CA LEU A 163 22.22 -1.70 8.82
C LEU A 163 23.55 -1.54 8.09
N THR A 164 23.65 -0.60 7.13
CA THR A 164 24.74 -0.54 6.13
C THR A 164 25.60 0.72 6.17
N GLY A 165 25.13 1.80 6.78
CA GLY A 165 25.72 3.14 6.67
C GLY A 165 25.49 3.81 5.31
N VAL A 166 24.72 3.21 4.40
CA VAL A 166 24.46 3.73 3.06
C VAL A 166 23.17 4.52 3.00
N HIS A 167 23.24 5.79 2.59
CA HIS A 167 22.08 6.65 2.36
C HIS A 167 21.43 6.28 1.01
N CYS A 168 20.42 5.43 1.05
CA CYS A 168 19.77 4.83 -0.11
C CYS A 168 18.24 4.75 0.05
N THR A 169 17.55 4.72 -1.07
CA THR A 169 16.13 4.35 -1.18
C THR A 169 15.89 3.55 -2.45
N ASP A 170 14.72 2.95 -2.60
CA ASP A 170 14.30 2.32 -3.84
C ASP A 170 13.24 3.16 -4.59
N TYR A 171 13.08 2.87 -5.88
CA TYR A 171 12.14 3.60 -6.73
C TYR A 171 10.68 3.47 -6.28
N SER A 172 10.28 2.32 -5.71
CA SER A 172 8.88 2.10 -5.34
C SER A 172 8.47 2.98 -4.16
N ASP A 173 9.32 3.08 -3.14
CA ASP A 173 9.07 3.91 -1.96
C ASP A 173 9.28 5.40 -2.26
N ALA A 174 10.35 5.73 -3.01
CA ALA A 174 10.63 7.10 -3.47
C ALA A 174 9.47 7.70 -4.30
N SER A 175 8.73 6.88 -5.05
CA SER A 175 7.54 7.32 -5.78
C SER A 175 6.50 7.98 -4.89
N GLY A 176 6.38 7.53 -3.64
CA GLY A 176 5.46 8.09 -2.64
C GLY A 176 5.94 9.38 -1.97
N MET A 177 7.15 9.85 -2.26
CA MET A 177 7.67 11.10 -1.70
C MET A 177 7.08 12.36 -2.36
N LEU A 178 6.54 12.26 -3.58
CA LEU A 178 6.20 13.39 -4.47
C LEU A 178 7.45 14.23 -4.81
N LEU A 179 8.63 13.60 -4.86
CA LEU A 179 9.91 14.18 -5.23
C LEU A 179 10.56 13.44 -6.41
N LEU A 180 10.09 12.23 -6.72
CA LEU A 180 10.58 11.40 -7.82
C LEU A 180 9.80 11.69 -9.11
N ASP A 181 10.50 11.89 -10.22
CA ASP A 181 9.97 11.72 -11.56
C ASP A 181 9.85 10.20 -11.81
N VAL A 182 8.64 9.68 -11.67
CA VAL A 182 8.37 8.24 -11.73
C VAL A 182 8.63 7.69 -13.13
N GLU A 183 8.32 8.46 -14.18
CA GLU A 183 8.52 8.04 -15.57
C GLU A 183 9.99 7.81 -15.88
N HIS A 184 10.86 8.74 -15.47
CA HIS A 184 12.30 8.73 -15.79
C HIS A 184 13.14 8.11 -14.65
N LYS A 185 12.52 7.71 -13.53
CA LYS A 185 13.18 7.11 -12.36
C LYS A 185 14.38 7.97 -11.86
N CYS A 186 14.15 9.26 -11.69
CA CYS A 186 15.13 10.21 -11.18
C CYS A 186 14.45 11.25 -10.27
N TRP A 187 15.24 11.99 -9.49
CA TRP A 187 14.67 13.07 -8.68
C TRP A 187 14.15 14.19 -9.58
N SER A 188 12.93 14.68 -9.30
CA SER A 188 12.30 15.78 -10.02
C SER A 188 12.92 17.12 -9.60
N LYS A 189 13.72 17.73 -10.47
CA LYS A 189 14.34 19.00 -10.18
C LYS A 189 13.34 20.07 -9.79
N GLU A 190 12.20 20.14 -10.49
CA GLU A 190 11.14 21.10 -10.21
C GLU A 190 10.58 20.91 -8.82
N MET A 191 10.39 19.67 -8.36
CA MET A 191 9.89 19.42 -7.01
C MET A 191 10.93 19.71 -5.94
N LEU A 192 12.20 19.44 -6.21
CA LEU A 192 13.29 19.84 -5.29
C LEU A 192 13.34 21.35 -5.12
N ASP A 193 13.26 22.13 -6.22
CA ASP A 193 13.23 23.58 -6.19
C ASP A 193 11.99 24.12 -5.41
N ILE A 194 10.81 23.53 -5.63
CA ILE A 194 9.58 23.87 -4.90
C ILE A 194 9.73 23.60 -3.40
N CYS A 195 10.28 22.48 -3.01
CA CYS A 195 10.49 22.11 -1.61
C CYS A 195 11.66 22.85 -0.95
N GLY A 196 12.58 23.42 -1.73
CA GLY A 196 13.78 24.11 -1.24
C GLY A 196 14.83 23.13 -0.71
N VAL A 197 14.93 21.94 -1.30
CA VAL A 197 15.93 20.92 -0.99
C VAL A 197 16.80 20.64 -2.20
N GLN A 198 17.98 20.06 -1.97
CA GLN A 198 18.95 19.77 -3.01
C GLN A 198 19.14 18.26 -3.16
N GLU A 199 19.49 17.80 -4.37
CA GLU A 199 19.68 16.38 -4.65
C GLU A 199 20.67 15.67 -3.71
N PRO A 200 21.81 16.28 -3.28
CA PRO A 200 22.71 15.64 -2.32
C PRO A 200 22.09 15.30 -0.95
N GLN A 201 20.98 15.99 -0.58
CA GLN A 201 20.23 15.69 0.65
C GLN A 201 19.31 14.47 0.49
N LEU A 202 19.07 14.00 -0.74
CA LEU A 202 18.23 12.86 -1.04
C LEU A 202 19.05 11.57 -1.10
N PRO A 203 18.42 10.41 -0.80
CA PRO A 203 19.10 9.14 -0.87
C PRO A 203 19.43 8.75 -2.32
N LYS A 204 20.47 7.94 -2.50
CA LYS A 204 20.78 7.33 -3.79
C LYS A 204 19.67 6.34 -4.15
N LEU A 205 19.21 6.40 -5.40
CA LEU A 205 18.14 5.56 -5.95
C LEU A 205 18.66 4.20 -6.39
N PHE A 206 17.91 3.15 -6.08
CA PHE A 206 18.17 1.76 -6.44
C PHE A 206 16.90 1.07 -6.93
N GLU A 207 17.05 -0.02 -7.67
CA GLU A 207 15.95 -1.00 -7.79
C GLU A 207 15.82 -1.77 -6.49
N SER A 208 14.62 -2.19 -6.14
CA SER A 208 14.29 -2.76 -4.81
C SER A 208 15.13 -4.00 -4.45
N TRP A 209 15.49 -4.81 -5.44
CA TRP A 209 16.33 -6.01 -5.24
C TRP A 209 17.83 -5.74 -5.33
N GLN A 210 18.27 -4.53 -5.68
CA GLN A 210 19.70 -4.26 -5.79
C GLN A 210 20.38 -4.26 -4.42
N PRO A 211 21.54 -4.91 -4.28
CA PRO A 211 22.36 -4.79 -3.08
C PRO A 211 22.78 -3.34 -2.86
N VAL A 212 22.59 -2.83 -1.64
CA VAL A 212 23.06 -1.49 -1.24
C VAL A 212 24.32 -1.55 -0.40
N GLY A 213 24.63 -2.71 0.18
CA GLY A 213 25.81 -2.95 1.00
C GLY A 213 25.70 -4.25 1.78
N THR A 214 26.63 -4.43 2.71
CA THR A 214 26.59 -5.47 3.76
C THR A 214 26.47 -4.80 5.12
N LEU A 215 26.26 -5.58 6.18
CA LEU A 215 26.13 -5.04 7.52
C LEU A 215 27.41 -4.30 7.95
N THR A 216 27.24 -3.17 8.63
CA THR A 216 28.32 -2.55 9.38
C THR A 216 28.79 -3.49 10.51
N ALA A 217 30.02 -3.33 10.99
CA ALA A 217 30.54 -4.13 12.12
C ALA A 217 29.65 -3.98 13.36
N GLU A 218 29.15 -2.76 13.63
CA GLU A 218 28.25 -2.48 14.75
C GLU A 218 26.90 -3.19 14.58
N ALA A 219 26.28 -3.10 13.40
CA ALA A 219 25.00 -3.77 13.12
C ALA A 219 25.16 -5.30 13.21
N ALA A 220 26.22 -5.85 12.61
CA ALA A 220 26.51 -7.29 12.66
C ALA A 220 26.65 -7.80 14.10
N GLN A 221 27.40 -7.07 14.93
CA GLN A 221 27.58 -7.41 16.33
C GLN A 221 26.27 -7.32 17.12
N THR A 222 25.51 -6.24 16.93
CA THR A 222 24.24 -6.01 17.64
C THR A 222 23.17 -7.05 17.29
N LEU A 223 23.11 -7.44 16.02
CA LEU A 223 22.11 -8.37 15.52
C LEU A 223 22.53 -9.85 15.65
N GLY A 224 23.80 -10.13 16.01
CA GLY A 224 24.33 -11.48 16.05
C GLY A 224 24.45 -12.15 14.68
N LEU A 225 24.69 -11.37 13.64
CA LEU A 225 24.77 -11.82 12.24
C LEU A 225 26.18 -11.71 11.67
N PRO A 226 26.55 -12.50 10.66
CA PRO A 226 27.79 -12.28 9.89
C PRO A 226 27.80 -10.90 9.23
N ALA A 227 28.97 -10.26 9.16
CA ALA A 227 29.11 -8.94 8.57
C ALA A 227 28.95 -8.95 7.03
N ASP A 228 29.07 -10.10 6.37
CA ASP A 228 28.90 -10.28 4.93
C ASP A 228 27.45 -10.48 4.48
N VAL A 229 26.48 -10.42 5.41
CA VAL A 229 25.06 -10.47 5.07
C VAL A 229 24.71 -9.28 4.16
N VAL A 230 24.17 -9.59 2.99
CA VAL A 230 23.79 -8.60 1.98
C VAL A 230 22.50 -7.89 2.38
N VAL A 231 22.44 -6.57 2.26
CA VAL A 231 21.20 -5.78 2.43
C VAL A 231 20.77 -5.26 1.06
N CYS A 232 19.54 -5.52 0.66
CA CYS A 232 18.96 -4.92 -0.54
C CYS A 232 18.24 -3.60 -0.23
N ALA A 233 17.95 -2.80 -1.26
CA ALA A 233 17.26 -1.52 -1.12
C ALA A 233 15.87 -1.67 -0.49
N GLY A 234 15.22 -2.83 -0.69
CA GLY A 234 13.88 -3.08 -0.18
C GLY A 234 12.82 -2.34 -0.97
N ALA A 235 11.61 -2.21 -0.43
CA ALA A 235 10.50 -1.58 -1.14
C ALA A 235 9.53 -0.87 -0.17
N GLY A 236 8.71 0.04 -0.69
CA GLY A 236 7.52 0.50 0.05
C GLY A 236 6.62 -0.70 0.38
N ASP A 237 5.92 -0.65 1.51
CA ASP A 237 5.13 -1.78 2.05
C ASP A 237 4.17 -2.39 1.03
N ASN A 238 3.46 -1.54 0.25
CA ASN A 238 2.52 -2.00 -0.77
C ASN A 238 3.21 -2.75 -1.92
N ALA A 239 4.38 -2.27 -2.39
CA ALA A 239 5.16 -2.93 -3.43
C ALA A 239 5.81 -4.22 -2.92
N ALA A 240 6.32 -4.24 -1.68
CA ALA A 240 6.80 -5.44 -1.04
C ALA A 240 5.69 -6.48 -0.86
N ALA A 241 4.49 -6.07 -0.40
CA ALA A 241 3.34 -6.94 -0.30
C ALA A 241 2.93 -7.53 -1.66
N ALA A 242 2.98 -6.72 -2.72
CA ALA A 242 2.70 -7.17 -4.08
C ALA A 242 3.68 -8.26 -4.54
N VAL A 243 4.99 -8.09 -4.27
CA VAL A 243 5.99 -9.13 -4.51
C VAL A 243 5.67 -10.40 -3.72
N GLY A 244 5.41 -10.27 -2.42
CA GLY A 244 5.09 -11.39 -1.52
C GLY A 244 3.79 -12.12 -1.89
N CYS A 245 2.89 -11.48 -2.62
CA CYS A 245 1.66 -12.08 -3.15
C CYS A 245 1.76 -12.51 -4.62
N GLY A 246 2.91 -12.33 -5.27
CA GLY A 246 3.13 -12.71 -6.67
C GLY A 246 2.51 -11.75 -7.70
N ALA A 247 2.14 -10.54 -7.31
CA ALA A 247 1.73 -9.49 -8.24
C ALA A 247 2.97 -8.79 -8.82
N VAL A 248 3.69 -9.49 -9.69
CA VAL A 248 4.89 -9.05 -10.41
C VAL A 248 4.78 -9.37 -11.89
N GLY A 249 5.35 -8.52 -12.75
CA GLY A 249 5.16 -8.55 -14.20
C GLY A 249 3.80 -7.98 -14.63
N GLY A 250 3.77 -7.37 -15.82
CA GLY A 250 2.62 -6.60 -16.29
C GLY A 250 1.30 -7.37 -16.37
N GLY A 251 0.23 -6.70 -15.96
CA GLY A 251 -1.13 -7.22 -16.04
C GLY A 251 -1.57 -8.11 -14.89
N LYS A 252 -0.77 -8.22 -13.83
CA LYS A 252 -1.18 -8.84 -12.58
C LYS A 252 -1.74 -7.79 -11.61
N CYS A 253 -2.54 -8.24 -10.66
CA CYS A 253 -3.18 -7.38 -9.71
C CYS A 253 -3.13 -8.01 -8.32
N ASN A 254 -3.08 -7.20 -7.30
CA ASN A 254 -3.35 -7.60 -5.91
C ASN A 254 -4.47 -6.72 -5.36
N ILE A 255 -5.50 -7.35 -4.84
CA ILE A 255 -6.60 -6.66 -4.15
C ILE A 255 -6.52 -7.00 -2.66
N SER A 256 -6.47 -6.00 -1.81
CA SER A 256 -6.57 -6.17 -0.37
C SER A 256 -7.94 -5.71 0.12
N LEU A 257 -8.70 -6.61 0.75
CA LEU A 257 -9.98 -6.35 1.42
C LEU A 257 -9.76 -6.22 2.92
N GLY A 258 -9.06 -5.18 3.34
CA GLY A 258 -8.89 -4.80 4.74
C GLY A 258 -9.99 -3.84 5.20
N THR A 259 -9.76 -3.07 6.28
CA THR A 259 -10.63 -1.95 6.69
C THR A 259 -10.88 -1.02 5.51
N SER A 260 -9.83 -0.54 4.88
CA SER A 260 -9.82 0.04 3.54
C SER A 260 -9.52 -1.03 2.49
N GLY A 261 -9.69 -0.71 1.21
CA GLY A 261 -9.31 -1.57 0.10
C GLY A 261 -8.19 -0.96 -0.73
N THR A 262 -7.21 -1.78 -1.12
CA THR A 262 -6.22 -1.38 -2.11
C THR A 262 -6.32 -2.24 -3.35
N VAL A 263 -6.14 -1.61 -4.50
CA VAL A 263 -6.11 -2.27 -5.81
C VAL A 263 -4.77 -1.93 -6.45
N PHE A 264 -3.83 -2.86 -6.34
CA PHE A 264 -2.48 -2.73 -6.86
C PHE A 264 -2.40 -3.42 -8.22
N ILE A 265 -2.09 -2.69 -9.28
CA ILE A 265 -2.13 -3.17 -10.66
C ILE A 265 -0.77 -2.97 -11.30
N THR A 266 -0.08 -4.07 -11.65
CA THR A 266 1.25 -4.01 -12.25
C THR A 266 1.21 -3.67 -13.74
N SER A 267 2.22 -2.93 -14.20
CA SER A 267 2.39 -2.55 -15.59
C SER A 267 3.88 -2.59 -15.99
N ASP A 268 4.18 -3.12 -17.16
CA ASP A 268 5.53 -3.09 -17.73
C ASP A 268 5.90 -1.72 -18.30
N THR A 269 4.90 -0.85 -18.47
CA THR A 269 5.07 0.49 -19.02
C THR A 269 4.54 1.54 -18.08
N PHE A 270 5.18 2.71 -18.10
CA PHE A 270 4.70 3.88 -17.37
C PHE A 270 3.29 4.27 -17.83
N GLY A 271 2.46 4.69 -16.89
CA GLY A 271 1.12 5.20 -17.16
C GLY A 271 0.60 6.04 -16.01
N VAL A 272 -0.12 7.10 -16.33
CA VAL A 272 -0.82 7.96 -15.36
C VAL A 272 -2.19 8.31 -15.94
N ASP A 273 -3.24 8.21 -15.12
CA ASP A 273 -4.55 8.65 -15.59
C ASP A 273 -4.68 10.18 -15.52
N LYS A 274 -5.47 10.75 -16.45
CA LYS A 274 -5.61 12.20 -16.61
C LYS A 274 -6.16 12.93 -15.37
N GLN A 275 -6.81 12.21 -14.47
CA GLN A 275 -7.43 12.78 -13.26
C GLN A 275 -6.61 12.49 -12.01
N ASN A 276 -5.52 11.71 -12.12
CA ASN A 276 -4.75 11.19 -11.00
C ASN A 276 -5.65 10.51 -9.94
N ALA A 277 -6.66 9.77 -10.41
CA ALA A 277 -7.57 9.00 -9.57
C ALA A 277 -6.88 7.77 -8.95
N LEU A 278 -5.85 7.24 -9.64
CA LEU A 278 -4.94 6.23 -9.16
C LEU A 278 -3.54 6.83 -8.94
N HIS A 279 -2.83 6.34 -7.93
CA HIS A 279 -1.40 6.61 -7.81
C HIS A 279 -0.64 5.89 -8.91
N SER A 280 0.37 6.53 -9.47
CA SER A 280 1.29 5.94 -10.43
C SER A 280 2.69 5.90 -9.82
N PHE A 281 3.20 4.72 -9.54
CA PHE A 281 4.47 4.50 -8.87
C PHE A 281 5.34 3.51 -9.64
N ALA A 282 6.66 3.56 -9.42
CA ALA A 282 7.54 2.48 -9.79
C ALA A 282 7.23 1.23 -8.95
N HIS A 283 7.44 0.05 -9.53
CA HIS A 283 7.21 -1.22 -8.84
C HIS A 283 8.54 -1.89 -8.45
N ALA A 284 8.49 -2.73 -7.40
CA ALA A 284 9.65 -3.43 -6.87
C ALA A 284 10.23 -4.52 -7.79
N ASP A 285 9.62 -4.79 -8.94
CA ASP A 285 10.10 -5.71 -9.98
C ASP A 285 10.80 -5.02 -11.16
N GLY A 286 10.97 -3.69 -11.08
CA GLY A 286 11.56 -2.87 -12.13
C GLY A 286 10.59 -2.24 -13.10
N GLY A 287 9.32 -2.62 -13.05
CA GLY A 287 8.22 -2.02 -13.80
C GLY A 287 7.57 -0.85 -13.07
N TYR A 288 6.28 -0.71 -13.28
CA TYR A 288 5.42 0.32 -12.70
C TYR A 288 4.16 -0.31 -12.11
N HIS A 289 3.43 0.44 -11.30
CA HIS A 289 2.10 0.05 -10.88
C HIS A 289 1.17 1.25 -10.77
N LEU A 290 -0.11 0.96 -10.97
CA LEU A 290 -1.20 1.86 -10.61
C LEU A 290 -1.83 1.36 -9.31
N MET A 291 -2.12 2.26 -8.39
CA MET A 291 -2.73 1.89 -7.13
C MET A 291 -3.96 2.72 -6.82
N GLY A 292 -5.11 2.06 -6.68
CA GLY A 292 -6.32 2.62 -6.13
C GLY A 292 -6.42 2.33 -4.64
N CYS A 293 -6.91 3.31 -3.88
CA CYS A 293 -7.22 3.16 -2.46
C CYS A 293 -8.66 3.57 -2.21
N ILE A 294 -9.54 2.61 -1.88
CA ILE A 294 -10.90 2.86 -1.43
C ILE A 294 -10.90 2.92 0.10
N LEU A 295 -11.56 3.94 0.67
CA LEU A 295 -11.45 4.22 2.11
C LEU A 295 -12.26 3.24 2.96
N SER A 296 -13.32 2.67 2.42
CA SER A 296 -14.19 1.73 3.14
C SER A 296 -14.39 0.45 2.32
N ALA A 297 -13.74 -0.65 2.74
CA ALA A 297 -13.87 -1.97 2.11
C ALA A 297 -14.52 -2.99 3.07
N ALA A 298 -13.73 -3.82 3.77
CA ALA A 298 -14.31 -4.74 4.74
C ALA A 298 -14.94 -4.01 5.93
N SER A 299 -14.56 -2.76 6.20
CA SER A 299 -15.23 -1.89 7.16
C SER A 299 -16.72 -1.64 6.82
N CYS A 300 -17.12 -1.63 5.54
CA CYS A 300 -18.52 -1.53 5.18
C CYS A 300 -19.33 -2.74 5.66
N ASN A 301 -18.81 -3.95 5.43
CA ASN A 301 -19.45 -5.16 5.91
C ASN A 301 -19.43 -5.25 7.44
N LYS A 302 -18.36 -4.80 8.09
CA LYS A 302 -18.27 -4.70 9.54
C LYS A 302 -19.31 -3.74 10.09
N TRP A 303 -19.35 -2.51 9.58
CA TRP A 303 -20.34 -1.50 9.96
C TRP A 303 -21.77 -2.01 9.77
N TRP A 304 -22.06 -2.61 8.61
CA TRP A 304 -23.37 -3.17 8.32
C TRP A 304 -23.77 -4.25 9.33
N SER A 305 -22.89 -5.22 9.58
CA SER A 305 -23.19 -6.34 10.48
C SER A 305 -23.20 -5.93 11.95
N GLU A 306 -22.21 -5.20 12.44
CA GLU A 306 -22.05 -4.92 13.86
C GLU A 306 -22.92 -3.73 14.32
N GLU A 307 -22.91 -2.61 13.57
CA GLU A 307 -23.61 -1.40 13.98
C GLU A 307 -25.10 -1.37 13.54
N VAL A 308 -25.41 -1.93 12.37
CA VAL A 308 -26.79 -1.89 11.85
C VAL A 308 -27.58 -3.16 12.20
N LEU A 309 -26.95 -4.33 12.02
CA LEU A 309 -27.61 -5.62 12.27
C LEU A 309 -27.38 -6.18 13.66
N HIS A 310 -26.44 -5.60 14.43
CA HIS A 310 -26.07 -6.01 15.78
C HIS A 310 -25.64 -7.48 15.87
N THR A 311 -24.83 -7.95 14.92
CA THR A 311 -24.28 -9.31 14.87
C THR A 311 -22.84 -9.33 14.43
N THR A 312 -22.06 -10.27 14.97
CA THR A 312 -20.69 -10.59 14.54
C THR A 312 -20.61 -11.86 13.70
N ASP A 313 -21.73 -12.51 13.45
CA ASP A 313 -21.80 -13.71 12.61
C ASP A 313 -22.02 -13.34 11.14
N TYR A 314 -20.94 -12.89 10.51
CA TYR A 314 -20.93 -12.53 9.09
C TYR A 314 -21.35 -13.68 8.17
N ALA A 315 -21.04 -14.92 8.55
CA ALA A 315 -21.36 -16.10 7.73
C ALA A 315 -22.87 -16.36 7.71
N ALA A 316 -23.52 -16.26 8.88
CA ALA A 316 -24.99 -16.40 8.99
C ALA A 316 -25.71 -15.33 8.16
N GLU A 317 -25.22 -14.08 8.16
CA GLU A 317 -25.82 -12.99 7.36
C GLU A 317 -25.65 -13.20 5.84
N GLN A 318 -24.65 -13.93 5.41
CA GLN A 318 -24.39 -14.23 4.00
C GLN A 318 -25.10 -15.51 3.53
N THR A 319 -25.44 -16.44 4.43
CA THR A 319 -26.08 -17.73 4.09
C THR A 319 -27.37 -17.60 3.27
N PRO A 320 -28.27 -16.61 3.51
CA PRO A 320 -29.49 -16.45 2.71
C PRO A 320 -29.25 -15.95 1.27
N ILE A 321 -28.02 -15.53 0.95
CA ILE A 321 -27.66 -15.06 -0.40
C ILE A 321 -27.26 -16.28 -1.22
N THR A 322 -28.23 -16.86 -1.92
CA THR A 322 -28.04 -18.05 -2.74
C THR A 322 -27.52 -17.70 -4.15
N ALA A 323 -26.95 -18.65 -4.86
CA ALA A 323 -26.32 -18.43 -6.18
C ALA A 323 -27.27 -17.81 -7.22
N ASP A 324 -28.58 -18.11 -7.16
CA ASP A 324 -29.60 -17.53 -8.04
C ASP A 324 -29.85 -16.04 -7.80
N LYS A 325 -29.44 -15.51 -6.63
CA LYS A 325 -29.53 -14.09 -6.28
C LYS A 325 -28.36 -13.27 -6.81
N LEU A 326 -27.24 -13.93 -7.12
CA LEU A 326 -26.06 -13.23 -7.63
C LEU A 326 -26.34 -12.56 -8.98
N GLY A 327 -25.98 -11.29 -9.07
CA GLY A 327 -26.24 -10.46 -10.25
C GLY A 327 -27.73 -10.13 -10.50
N ALA A 328 -28.63 -10.43 -9.55
CA ALA A 328 -30.08 -10.19 -9.65
C ALA A 328 -30.66 -9.29 -8.55
N ASN A 329 -29.80 -8.68 -7.72
CA ASN A 329 -30.21 -7.79 -6.64
C ASN A 329 -30.75 -6.46 -7.18
N ASP A 330 -31.90 -6.00 -6.71
CA ASP A 330 -32.49 -4.69 -7.10
C ASP A 330 -31.92 -3.51 -6.29
N VAL A 331 -31.20 -3.80 -5.21
CA VAL A 331 -30.62 -2.79 -4.32
C VAL A 331 -29.15 -2.56 -4.68
N TYR A 332 -28.74 -1.30 -4.61
CA TYR A 332 -27.36 -0.85 -4.79
C TYR A 332 -26.88 -0.16 -3.52
N PHE A 333 -25.58 -0.25 -3.26
CA PHE A 333 -24.92 0.44 -2.15
C PHE A 333 -23.69 1.22 -2.64
N LEU A 334 -23.58 2.49 -2.24
CA LEU A 334 -22.36 3.29 -2.38
C LEU A 334 -21.56 3.15 -1.08
N PRO A 335 -20.32 2.63 -1.11
CA PRO A 335 -19.56 2.27 0.11
C PRO A 335 -18.80 3.45 0.75
N TYR A 336 -19.14 4.71 0.44
CA TYR A 336 -18.35 5.90 0.78
C TYR A 336 -18.60 6.39 2.21
N LEU A 337 -18.52 5.49 3.21
CA LEU A 337 -18.82 5.79 4.62
C LEU A 337 -17.82 6.78 5.26
N MET A 338 -16.62 6.92 4.68
CA MET A 338 -15.55 7.80 5.17
C MET A 338 -15.11 8.82 4.09
N GLY A 339 -16.04 9.23 3.21
CA GLY A 339 -15.65 9.85 1.95
C GLY A 339 -15.02 8.81 1.01
N GLU A 340 -14.41 9.26 -0.09
CA GLU A 340 -13.71 8.34 -0.98
C GLU A 340 -12.46 8.98 -1.61
N ARG A 341 -11.36 8.21 -1.64
CA ARG A 341 -10.14 8.60 -2.34
C ARG A 341 -10.21 8.17 -3.79
N SER A 342 -10.01 6.92 -4.10
CA SER A 342 -10.05 6.44 -5.48
C SER A 342 -11.45 5.93 -5.88
N PRO A 343 -11.99 6.36 -7.03
CA PRO A 343 -11.39 7.28 -8.00
C PRO A 343 -11.77 8.76 -7.78
N HIS A 344 -12.57 9.07 -6.77
CA HIS A 344 -13.33 10.33 -6.70
C HIS A 344 -12.56 11.50 -6.08
N ASN A 345 -11.59 11.22 -5.19
CA ASN A 345 -10.89 12.23 -4.38
C ASN A 345 -11.88 13.22 -3.73
N ASP A 346 -12.96 12.68 -3.15
CA ASP A 346 -14.08 13.44 -2.59
C ASP A 346 -14.32 13.07 -1.12
N PRO A 347 -13.88 13.90 -0.16
CA PRO A 347 -14.13 13.68 1.26
C PRO A 347 -15.61 13.88 1.63
N ALA A 348 -16.40 14.59 0.81
CA ALA A 348 -17.82 14.81 1.02
C ALA A 348 -18.69 13.62 0.57
N ALA A 349 -18.15 12.65 -0.18
CA ALA A 349 -18.90 11.46 -0.57
C ALA A 349 -19.45 10.71 0.65
N ARG A 350 -20.66 10.16 0.55
CA ARG A 350 -21.35 9.45 1.64
C ARG A 350 -21.88 8.10 1.18
N GLY A 351 -22.04 7.17 2.14
CA GLY A 351 -22.71 5.90 1.91
C GLY A 351 -24.19 6.10 1.59
N ALA A 352 -24.73 5.31 0.65
CA ALA A 352 -26.16 5.37 0.29
C ALA A 352 -26.65 4.01 -0.19
N PHE A 353 -27.87 3.62 0.25
CA PHE A 353 -28.65 2.56 -0.37
C PHE A 353 -29.62 3.15 -1.38
N VAL A 354 -29.69 2.55 -2.58
CA VAL A 354 -30.57 2.99 -3.67
C VAL A 354 -31.34 1.79 -4.21
N GLY A 355 -32.65 1.96 -4.50
CA GLY A 355 -33.50 0.92 -5.08
C GLY A 355 -34.34 0.14 -4.07
N LEU A 356 -34.51 0.66 -2.84
CA LEU A 356 -35.32 0.01 -1.81
C LEU A 356 -36.81 -0.05 -2.19
N ARG A 357 -37.45 -1.17 -1.85
CA ARG A 357 -38.89 -1.40 -1.94
C ARG A 357 -39.45 -1.91 -0.61
N MET A 358 -40.75 -1.92 -0.45
CA MET A 358 -41.39 -2.40 0.80
C MET A 358 -41.09 -3.86 1.12
N ASP A 359 -40.79 -4.65 0.11
CA ASP A 359 -40.54 -6.09 0.20
C ASP A 359 -39.03 -6.42 0.12
N THR A 360 -38.14 -5.41 0.15
CA THR A 360 -36.69 -5.62 0.13
C THR A 360 -36.25 -6.39 1.38
N PRO A 361 -35.74 -7.64 1.22
CA PRO A 361 -35.32 -8.44 2.36
C PRO A 361 -33.97 -8.02 2.87
N ARG A 362 -33.65 -8.28 4.15
CA ARG A 362 -32.37 -8.04 4.81
C ARG A 362 -31.18 -8.61 4.01
N ALA A 363 -31.32 -9.83 3.46
CA ALA A 363 -30.29 -10.46 2.65
C ALA A 363 -29.90 -9.65 1.40
N ALA A 364 -30.88 -8.96 0.77
CA ALA A 364 -30.60 -8.09 -0.38
C ALA A 364 -29.76 -6.87 0.00
N LEU A 365 -29.96 -6.33 1.21
CA LEU A 365 -29.12 -5.23 1.73
C LEU A 365 -27.70 -5.70 2.04
N THR A 366 -27.57 -6.87 2.70
CA THR A 366 -26.24 -7.48 2.93
C THR A 366 -25.50 -7.73 1.61
N GLN A 367 -26.20 -8.29 0.61
CA GLN A 367 -25.63 -8.50 -0.73
C GLN A 367 -25.21 -7.17 -1.38
N ALA A 368 -26.03 -6.12 -1.27
CA ALA A 368 -25.73 -4.80 -1.83
C ALA A 368 -24.46 -4.19 -1.23
N VAL A 369 -24.20 -4.40 0.08
CA VAL A 369 -22.96 -3.94 0.73
C VAL A 369 -21.75 -4.63 0.13
N LEU A 370 -21.78 -5.96 -0.04
CA LEU A 370 -20.68 -6.72 -0.63
C LEU A 370 -20.44 -6.35 -2.10
N GLU A 371 -21.52 -6.20 -2.88
CA GLU A 371 -21.48 -5.79 -4.29
C GLU A 371 -21.00 -4.35 -4.46
N GLY A 372 -21.43 -3.43 -3.59
CA GLY A 372 -21.04 -2.01 -3.65
C GLY A 372 -19.51 -1.83 -3.49
N VAL A 373 -18.91 -2.55 -2.54
CA VAL A 373 -17.44 -2.56 -2.38
C VAL A 373 -16.77 -3.17 -3.62
N ALA A 374 -17.32 -4.26 -4.16
CA ALA A 374 -16.77 -4.89 -5.37
C ALA A 374 -16.85 -3.94 -6.59
N PHE A 375 -17.90 -3.15 -6.72
CA PHE A 375 -18.04 -2.14 -7.78
C PHE A 375 -17.06 -0.98 -7.60
N ALA A 376 -16.83 -0.52 -6.38
CA ALA A 376 -15.81 0.51 -6.10
C ALA A 376 -14.38 0.03 -6.45
N ILE A 377 -14.06 -1.23 -6.17
CA ILE A 377 -12.81 -1.86 -6.63
C ILE A 377 -12.76 -1.90 -8.16
N ARG A 378 -13.90 -2.24 -8.81
CA ARG A 378 -13.97 -2.26 -10.27
C ARG A 378 -13.73 -0.89 -10.89
N ASP A 379 -14.18 0.22 -10.30
CA ASP A 379 -13.86 1.57 -10.78
C ASP A 379 -12.35 1.77 -10.93
N CYS A 380 -11.56 1.35 -9.95
CA CYS A 380 -10.09 1.43 -10.03
C CYS A 380 -9.53 0.54 -11.16
N VAL A 381 -10.07 -0.66 -11.33
CA VAL A 381 -9.66 -1.60 -12.39
C VAL A 381 -9.98 -1.05 -13.78
N GLU A 382 -11.16 -0.44 -13.96
CA GLU A 382 -11.57 0.13 -15.27
C GLU A 382 -10.71 1.34 -15.67
N ILE A 383 -10.24 2.14 -14.71
CA ILE A 383 -9.30 3.25 -14.99
C ILE A 383 -7.99 2.70 -15.55
N ALA A 384 -7.44 1.64 -14.95
CA ALA A 384 -6.22 1.00 -15.47
C ALA A 384 -6.45 0.35 -16.83
N ARG A 385 -7.60 -0.31 -17.04
CA ARG A 385 -7.99 -0.88 -18.35
C ARG A 385 -8.10 0.18 -19.44
N ALA A 386 -8.63 1.36 -19.09
CA ALA A 386 -8.72 2.49 -20.03
C ALA A 386 -7.35 3.02 -20.45
N GLN A 387 -6.29 2.78 -19.68
CA GLN A 387 -4.91 3.09 -20.04
C GLN A 387 -4.22 1.94 -20.80
N GLY A 388 -4.95 0.90 -21.18
CA GLY A 388 -4.44 -0.22 -21.94
C GLY A 388 -3.83 -1.35 -21.12
N VAL A 389 -3.88 -1.28 -19.79
CA VAL A 389 -3.39 -2.37 -18.92
C VAL A 389 -4.32 -3.58 -19.02
N LYS A 390 -3.80 -4.72 -19.45
CA LYS A 390 -4.55 -5.97 -19.60
C LYS A 390 -4.45 -6.78 -18.32
N ILE A 391 -5.41 -6.60 -17.42
CA ILE A 391 -5.47 -7.33 -16.13
C ILE A 391 -6.04 -8.73 -16.40
N LYS A 392 -5.24 -9.77 -16.14
CA LYS A 392 -5.57 -11.17 -16.43
C LYS A 392 -6.04 -11.95 -15.21
N ALA A 393 -5.57 -11.60 -14.04
CA ALA A 393 -5.88 -12.26 -12.77
C ALA A 393 -5.53 -11.32 -11.61
N SER A 394 -6.07 -11.61 -10.43
CA SER A 394 -5.68 -10.91 -9.21
C SER A 394 -5.43 -11.90 -8.08
N THR A 395 -4.44 -11.60 -7.24
CA THR A 395 -4.40 -12.16 -5.90
C THR A 395 -5.34 -11.37 -5.00
N LEU A 396 -5.85 -11.99 -3.95
CA LEU A 396 -6.78 -11.41 -3.01
C LEU A 396 -6.32 -11.71 -1.58
N CYS A 397 -6.25 -10.69 -0.73
CA CYS A 397 -5.86 -10.81 0.67
C CYS A 397 -6.76 -9.93 1.58
N GLY A 398 -6.48 -9.97 2.88
CA GLY A 398 -7.24 -9.23 3.88
C GLY A 398 -8.44 -9.97 4.45
N GLY A 399 -9.07 -9.38 5.47
CA GLY A 399 -10.15 -10.02 6.23
C GLY A 399 -11.37 -10.40 5.38
N GLY A 400 -11.75 -9.55 4.43
CA GLY A 400 -12.88 -9.79 3.52
C GLY A 400 -12.65 -10.97 2.57
N ALA A 401 -11.40 -11.28 2.24
CA ALA A 401 -11.04 -12.43 1.40
C ALA A 401 -11.41 -13.80 2.02
N LYS A 402 -11.68 -13.84 3.33
CA LYS A 402 -12.11 -15.07 4.01
C LYS A 402 -13.52 -15.51 3.62
N SER A 403 -14.39 -14.59 3.17
CA SER A 403 -15.75 -14.91 2.72
C SER A 403 -15.74 -15.57 1.33
N PRO A 404 -16.19 -16.84 1.17
CA PRO A 404 -16.31 -17.46 -0.15
C PRO A 404 -17.28 -16.72 -1.06
N LEU A 405 -18.41 -16.28 -0.52
CA LEU A 405 -19.42 -15.51 -1.26
C LEU A 405 -18.85 -14.19 -1.79
N TRP A 406 -18.08 -13.46 -0.98
CA TRP A 406 -17.52 -12.19 -1.42
C TRP A 406 -16.45 -12.37 -2.50
N ARG A 407 -15.66 -13.46 -2.42
CA ARG A 407 -14.73 -13.84 -3.50
C ARG A 407 -15.46 -14.13 -4.80
N GLU A 408 -16.58 -14.85 -4.75
CA GLU A 408 -17.41 -15.15 -5.92
C GLU A 408 -18.00 -13.89 -6.53
N ILE A 409 -18.60 -13.00 -5.70
CA ILE A 409 -19.09 -11.70 -6.14
C ILE A 409 -17.98 -10.91 -6.83
N LEU A 410 -16.84 -10.77 -6.19
CA LEU A 410 -15.72 -9.98 -6.68
C LEU A 410 -15.14 -10.54 -7.99
N ALA A 411 -14.95 -11.87 -8.10
CA ALA A 411 -14.49 -12.52 -9.33
C ALA A 411 -15.42 -12.23 -10.51
N ASN A 412 -16.72 -12.29 -10.28
CA ASN A 412 -17.74 -12.05 -11.31
C ASN A 412 -17.89 -10.55 -11.63
N VAL A 413 -17.80 -9.67 -10.65
CA VAL A 413 -17.81 -8.21 -10.87
C VAL A 413 -16.61 -7.76 -11.69
N LEU A 414 -15.43 -8.31 -11.45
CA LEU A 414 -14.20 -7.95 -12.16
C LEU A 414 -14.02 -8.71 -13.48
N GLY A 415 -14.66 -9.87 -13.61
CA GLY A 415 -14.51 -10.76 -14.76
C GLY A 415 -13.13 -11.40 -14.87
N ILE A 416 -12.44 -11.62 -13.75
CA ILE A 416 -11.09 -12.21 -13.68
C ILE A 416 -10.98 -13.26 -12.57
N PRO A 417 -10.09 -14.26 -12.71
CA PRO A 417 -9.77 -15.18 -11.63
C PRO A 417 -9.19 -14.47 -10.41
N LEU A 418 -9.61 -14.87 -9.21
CA LEU A 418 -9.10 -14.40 -7.94
C LEU A 418 -8.42 -15.53 -7.18
N THR A 419 -7.16 -15.35 -6.82
CA THR A 419 -6.33 -16.35 -6.16
C THR A 419 -6.01 -15.91 -4.73
N LEU A 420 -6.30 -16.77 -3.76
CA LEU A 420 -5.77 -16.62 -2.41
C LEU A 420 -4.33 -17.16 -2.38
N PRO A 421 -3.33 -16.37 -1.98
CA PRO A 421 -1.98 -16.88 -1.79
C PRO A 421 -1.94 -17.84 -0.58
N GLN A 422 -1.02 -18.78 -0.60
CA GLN A 422 -0.80 -19.70 0.52
C GLN A 422 -0.24 -18.96 1.74
N THR A 423 0.58 -17.95 1.50
CA THR A 423 1.24 -17.11 2.51
C THR A 423 0.59 -15.73 2.56
N GLU A 424 0.15 -15.29 3.74
CA GLU A 424 -0.47 -13.98 3.98
C GLU A 424 0.48 -13.00 4.68
N GLN A 425 1.82 -13.18 4.55
CA GLN A 425 2.84 -12.37 5.23
C GLN A 425 3.43 -11.26 4.32
N GLY A 426 2.62 -10.76 3.41
CA GLY A 426 2.85 -9.73 2.39
C GLY A 426 4.20 -8.99 2.39
N PRO A 427 4.35 -7.85 3.13
CA PRO A 427 5.56 -7.03 3.03
C PRO A 427 6.83 -7.73 3.52
N GLY A 428 6.77 -8.45 4.64
CA GLY A 428 7.92 -9.18 5.18
C GLY A 428 8.37 -10.31 4.26
N TYR A 429 7.42 -11.06 3.69
CA TYR A 429 7.74 -12.12 2.75
C TYR A 429 8.33 -11.56 1.45
N GLY A 430 7.74 -10.47 0.92
CA GLY A 430 8.29 -9.77 -0.24
C GLY A 430 9.70 -9.21 0.01
N GLY A 431 9.97 -8.66 1.20
CA GLY A 431 11.30 -8.22 1.61
C GLY A 431 12.33 -9.37 1.58
N ALA A 432 11.98 -10.54 2.14
CA ALA A 432 12.85 -11.72 2.11
C ALA A 432 13.08 -12.22 0.67
N MET A 433 12.07 -12.18 -0.20
CA MET A 433 12.21 -12.52 -1.62
C MET A 433 13.14 -11.56 -2.36
N LEU A 434 13.04 -10.24 -2.11
CA LEU A 434 13.96 -9.24 -2.67
C LEU A 434 15.39 -9.49 -2.20
N ALA A 435 15.60 -9.87 -0.94
CA ALA A 435 16.90 -10.26 -0.41
C ALA A 435 17.47 -11.52 -1.09
N ALA A 436 16.61 -12.52 -1.36
CA ALA A 436 17.03 -13.73 -2.07
C ALA A 436 17.50 -13.42 -3.51
N VAL A 437 16.81 -12.49 -4.19
CA VAL A 437 17.22 -12.00 -5.52
C VAL A 437 18.55 -11.22 -5.42
N ALA A 438 18.71 -10.34 -4.42
CA ALA A 438 19.94 -9.59 -4.18
C ALA A 438 21.15 -10.49 -3.95
N CYS A 439 20.95 -11.64 -3.33
CA CYS A 439 22.00 -12.66 -3.11
C CYS A 439 22.22 -13.57 -4.32
N GLY A 440 21.50 -13.38 -5.43
CA GLY A 440 21.64 -14.18 -6.65
C GLY A 440 21.00 -15.57 -6.60
N ALA A 441 20.12 -15.83 -5.61
CA ALA A 441 19.38 -17.11 -5.53
C ALA A 441 18.37 -17.25 -6.69
N TYR A 442 17.88 -16.11 -7.20
CA TYR A 442 16.98 -16.05 -8.35
C TYR A 442 17.44 -14.97 -9.32
N PRO A 443 17.24 -15.16 -10.66
CA PRO A 443 17.71 -14.22 -11.67
C PRO A 443 16.89 -12.93 -11.73
N SER A 444 15.67 -12.91 -11.18
CA SER A 444 14.81 -11.75 -11.16
C SER A 444 13.74 -11.89 -10.07
N VAL A 445 13.09 -10.78 -9.71
CA VAL A 445 11.94 -10.76 -8.78
C VAL A 445 10.79 -11.59 -9.32
N GLN A 446 10.55 -11.55 -10.62
CA GLN A 446 9.51 -12.35 -11.27
C GLN A 446 9.80 -13.85 -11.13
N ALA A 447 11.02 -14.30 -11.45
CA ALA A 447 11.41 -15.71 -11.31
C ALA A 447 11.32 -16.19 -9.85
N CYS A 448 11.68 -15.34 -8.90
CA CYS A 448 11.52 -15.63 -7.48
C CYS A 448 10.05 -15.79 -7.09
N ALA A 449 9.18 -14.90 -7.53
CA ALA A 449 7.75 -14.96 -7.24
C ALA A 449 7.08 -16.19 -7.89
N GLU A 450 7.44 -16.54 -9.12
CA GLU A 450 6.94 -17.75 -9.80
C GLU A 450 7.36 -19.04 -9.09
N ALA A 451 8.55 -19.04 -8.48
CA ALA A 451 9.06 -20.20 -7.75
C ALA A 451 8.46 -20.35 -6.34
N LEU A 452 8.21 -19.24 -5.64
CA LEU A 452 7.91 -19.25 -4.21
C LEU A 452 6.45 -18.94 -3.85
N VAL A 453 5.72 -18.21 -4.71
CA VAL A 453 4.33 -17.85 -4.40
C VAL A 453 3.36 -18.87 -4.96
N HIS A 454 2.74 -19.63 -4.07
CA HIS A 454 1.79 -20.67 -4.42
C HIS A 454 0.35 -20.26 -4.12
N ALA A 455 -0.57 -20.73 -4.97
CA ALA A 455 -2.00 -20.54 -4.78
C ALA A 455 -2.54 -21.52 -3.73
N LYS A 456 -3.30 -21.02 -2.75
CA LYS A 456 -4.11 -21.83 -1.84
C LYS A 456 -5.41 -22.28 -2.50
N SER A 457 -6.07 -21.36 -3.18
CA SER A 457 -7.30 -21.60 -3.94
C SER A 457 -7.52 -20.49 -4.96
N THR A 458 -8.27 -20.81 -6.03
CA THR A 458 -8.65 -19.82 -7.06
C THR A 458 -10.15 -19.85 -7.28
N THR A 459 -10.78 -18.70 -7.26
CA THR A 459 -12.18 -18.49 -7.62
C THR A 459 -12.25 -18.02 -9.06
N GLN A 460 -12.90 -18.80 -9.93
CA GLN A 460 -13.09 -18.47 -11.34
C GLN A 460 -14.35 -17.64 -11.53
N PRO A 461 -14.38 -16.66 -12.44
CA PRO A 461 -15.61 -15.98 -12.82
C PRO A 461 -16.51 -16.90 -13.67
N ASP A 462 -17.82 -16.77 -13.52
CA ASP A 462 -18.82 -17.39 -14.37
C ASP A 462 -19.26 -16.39 -15.46
N ALA A 463 -19.20 -16.78 -16.74
CA ALA A 463 -19.45 -15.86 -17.84
C ALA A 463 -20.88 -15.25 -17.81
N ALA A 464 -21.88 -16.03 -17.42
CA ALA A 464 -23.25 -15.53 -17.35
C ALA A 464 -23.45 -14.55 -16.18
N LEU A 465 -22.79 -14.78 -15.05
CA LEU A 465 -22.77 -13.83 -13.93
C LEU A 465 -21.99 -12.57 -14.26
N VAL A 466 -20.88 -12.67 -14.97
CA VAL A 466 -20.11 -11.49 -15.44
C VAL A 466 -20.99 -10.57 -16.29
N GLU A 467 -21.79 -11.11 -17.21
CA GLU A 467 -22.73 -10.29 -18.01
C GLU A 467 -23.77 -9.58 -17.15
N LYS A 468 -24.35 -10.28 -16.18
CA LYS A 468 -25.30 -9.68 -15.23
C LYS A 468 -24.64 -8.56 -14.42
N TYR A 469 -23.44 -8.80 -13.88
CA TYR A 469 -22.72 -7.78 -13.11
C TYR A 469 -22.25 -6.62 -13.98
N ASN A 470 -21.91 -6.81 -15.26
CA ASN A 470 -21.63 -5.72 -16.18
C ASN A 470 -22.84 -4.77 -16.34
N ALA A 471 -24.04 -5.33 -16.51
CA ALA A 471 -25.25 -4.52 -16.60
C ALA A 471 -25.54 -3.75 -15.29
N ARG A 472 -25.33 -4.38 -14.15
CA ARG A 472 -25.52 -3.76 -12.82
C ARG A 472 -24.47 -2.67 -12.55
N TYR A 473 -23.20 -2.93 -12.85
CA TYR A 473 -22.13 -1.94 -12.73
C TYR A 473 -22.40 -0.70 -13.57
N ALA A 474 -22.92 -0.85 -14.79
CA ALA A 474 -23.27 0.29 -15.64
C ALA A 474 -24.37 1.18 -15.05
N VAL A 475 -25.24 0.64 -14.18
CA VAL A 475 -26.22 1.43 -13.42
C VAL A 475 -25.55 2.04 -12.18
N TRP A 476 -24.83 1.23 -11.39
CA TRP A 476 -24.19 1.65 -10.16
C TRP A 476 -23.20 2.81 -10.36
N HIS A 477 -22.37 2.74 -11.41
CA HIS A 477 -21.40 3.77 -11.74
C HIS A 477 -21.99 5.17 -11.99
N LYS A 478 -23.30 5.26 -12.27
CA LYS A 478 -24.02 6.53 -12.45
C LYS A 478 -24.55 7.12 -11.13
N LEU A 479 -24.56 6.35 -10.04
CA LEU A 479 -25.19 6.78 -8.79
C LEU A 479 -24.37 7.86 -8.07
N TYR A 480 -23.04 7.71 -7.99
CA TYR A 480 -22.21 8.74 -7.37
C TYR A 480 -22.29 10.07 -8.10
N PRO A 481 -22.13 10.19 -9.43
CA PRO A 481 -22.33 11.46 -10.14
C PRO A 481 -23.69 12.09 -9.91
N ALA A 482 -24.75 11.28 -9.81
CA ALA A 482 -26.10 11.76 -9.54
C ALA A 482 -26.30 12.31 -8.12
N LEU A 483 -25.55 11.79 -7.13
CA LEU A 483 -25.70 12.16 -5.71
C LEU A 483 -24.63 13.15 -5.24
N LYS A 484 -23.57 13.35 -6.01
CA LYS A 484 -22.39 14.16 -5.62
C LYS A 484 -22.75 15.56 -5.14
N VAL A 485 -23.67 16.26 -5.81
CA VAL A 485 -24.11 17.60 -5.42
C VAL A 485 -24.76 17.58 -4.04
N SER A 486 -25.66 16.61 -3.80
CA SER A 486 -26.32 16.47 -2.51
C SER A 486 -25.35 16.12 -1.38
N PHE A 487 -24.28 15.32 -1.66
CA PHE A 487 -23.25 15.04 -0.67
C PHE A 487 -22.47 16.32 -0.28
N ALA A 488 -22.11 17.15 -1.26
CA ALA A 488 -21.46 18.43 -0.99
C ALA A 488 -22.34 19.40 -0.20
N GLU A 489 -23.65 19.45 -0.49
CA GLU A 489 -24.62 20.24 0.28
C GLU A 489 -24.77 19.73 1.71
N MET A 490 -24.80 18.40 1.94
CA MET A 490 -24.83 17.80 3.28
C MET A 490 -23.57 18.16 4.09
N GLU A 491 -22.40 18.15 3.46
CA GLU A 491 -21.13 18.56 4.11
C GLU A 491 -21.15 20.02 4.53
N ALA A 492 -21.69 20.88 3.69
CA ALA A 492 -21.77 22.33 3.97
C ALA A 492 -22.72 22.69 5.13
N LEU A 493 -23.57 21.75 5.60
CA LEU A 493 -24.49 21.92 6.73
C LEU A 493 -23.85 21.51 8.07
N GLN A 494 -22.69 20.85 8.07
CA GLN A 494 -21.96 20.43 9.27
C GLN A 494 -20.97 21.50 9.72
#